data_9235f71964b01162be1a99d8bac5c99c
#
_entry.id   9235f71964b01162be1a99d8bac5c99c
#
_cell.length_a   1.000
_cell.length_b   1.000
_cell.length_c   1.000
_cell.angle_alpha   90.00
_cell.angle_beta   90.00
_cell.angle_gamma   90.00
#
_symmetry.space_group_name_H-M   'P 1'
#
loop_
_entity.id
_entity.type
_entity.pdbx_description
1 polymer ?
#
loop_
_entity_poly.entity_id
_entity_poly.type
_entity_poly.pdbx_seq_one_letter_code
_entity_poly.pdbx_strand_id
1 'polypeptide(L)'
;MTTAEQLNQVIDKTERLIQICNTLQEENDMLRLENQSLMVAFNASKDKSKELEEKLRVLKLAKSFSETNEKSLDIKQKINEFVREIDKCIVLLKK
;
A
#
# COMPACT_ATOMS: atom_id res chain seq x y z
N MET A 1 10.46 -3.67 -66.74
CA MET A 1 11.50 -3.52 -65.71
C MET A 1 12.76 -4.24 -66.12
N THR A 2 13.87 -3.55 -66.05
CA THR A 2 15.19 -4.20 -66.24
C THR A 2 15.61 -4.89 -64.96
N THR A 3 16.59 -5.79 -65.10
CA THR A 3 17.15 -6.52 -63.92
C THR A 3 17.79 -5.55 -62.93
N ALA A 4 18.43 -4.47 -63.45
CA ALA A 4 19.03 -3.45 -62.60
C ALA A 4 17.96 -2.69 -61.78
N GLU A 5 16.82 -2.36 -62.37
CA GLU A 5 15.70 -1.70 -61.69
C GLU A 5 15.10 -2.62 -60.61
N GLN A 6 14.94 -3.92 -60.89
CA GLN A 6 14.47 -4.89 -59.92
C GLN A 6 15.42 -5.03 -58.73
N LEU A 7 16.72 -5.05 -59.01
CA LEU A 7 17.76 -5.12 -58.01
C LEU A 7 17.73 -3.86 -57.11
N ASN A 8 17.60 -2.68 -57.69
CA ASN A 8 17.50 -1.43 -56.93
C ASN A 8 16.26 -1.42 -56.05
N GLN A 9 15.12 -1.92 -56.52
CA GLN A 9 13.93 -2.04 -55.69
C GLN A 9 14.12 -2.96 -54.51
N VAL A 10 14.82 -4.08 -54.70
CA VAL A 10 15.14 -5.02 -53.60
C VAL A 10 16.05 -4.35 -52.57
N ILE A 11 17.06 -3.61 -53.03
CA ILE A 11 17.97 -2.85 -52.16
C ILE A 11 17.21 -1.81 -51.35
N ASP A 12 16.35 -1.03 -51.98
CA ASP A 12 15.55 -0.01 -51.30
C ASP A 12 14.61 -0.61 -50.25
N LYS A 13 13.95 -1.72 -50.56
CA LYS A 13 13.09 -2.43 -49.63
C LYS A 13 13.87 -3.03 -48.46
N THR A 14 15.06 -3.55 -48.72
CA THR A 14 15.94 -4.09 -47.69
C THR A 14 16.41 -3.00 -46.75
N GLU A 15 16.83 -1.86 -47.27
CA GLU A 15 17.21 -0.71 -46.42
C GLU A 15 16.06 -0.22 -45.58
N ARG A 16 14.85 -0.16 -46.13
CA ARG A 16 13.64 0.20 -45.40
C ARG A 16 13.33 -0.77 -44.29
N LEU A 17 13.48 -2.09 -44.55
CA LEU A 17 13.30 -3.11 -43.55
C LEU A 17 14.31 -2.98 -42.39
N ILE A 18 15.57 -2.68 -42.74
CA ILE A 18 16.60 -2.48 -41.70
C ILE A 18 16.25 -1.27 -40.84
N GLN A 19 15.79 -0.15 -41.44
CA GLN A 19 15.35 1.00 -40.67
C GLN A 19 14.19 0.69 -39.77
N ILE A 20 13.20 -0.06 -40.26
CA ILE A 20 12.04 -0.48 -39.45
C ILE A 20 12.51 -1.38 -38.28
N CYS A 21 13.40 -2.32 -38.54
CA CYS A 21 13.95 -3.18 -37.49
C CYS A 21 14.69 -2.39 -36.42
N ASN A 22 15.49 -1.40 -36.84
CA ASN A 22 16.20 -0.53 -35.90
C ASN A 22 15.24 0.30 -35.06
N THR A 23 14.21 0.86 -35.65
CA THR A 23 13.17 1.61 -34.94
C THR A 23 12.44 0.74 -33.97
N LEU A 24 12.05 -0.48 -34.36
CA LEU A 24 11.39 -1.42 -33.51
C LEU A 24 12.27 -1.85 -32.32
N GLN A 25 13.57 -2.01 -32.58
CA GLN A 25 14.51 -2.33 -31.52
C GLN A 25 14.61 -1.21 -30.47
N GLU A 26 14.70 0.03 -30.96
CA GLU A 26 14.73 1.21 -30.08
C GLU A 26 13.43 1.32 -29.26
N GLU A 27 12.28 1.16 -29.90
CA GLU A 27 10.98 1.18 -29.21
C GLU A 27 10.88 0.05 -28.18
N ASN A 28 11.37 -1.16 -28.53
CA ASN A 28 11.38 -2.29 -27.64
C ASN A 28 12.25 -2.01 -26.41
N ASP A 29 13.43 -1.46 -26.61
CA ASP A 29 14.33 -1.09 -25.51
C ASP A 29 13.70 -0.04 -24.60
N MET A 30 13.07 0.99 -25.18
CA MET A 30 12.35 2.00 -24.42
C MET A 30 11.19 1.40 -23.61
N LEU A 31 10.40 0.52 -24.22
CA LEU A 31 9.29 -0.15 -23.54
C LEU A 31 9.78 -1.02 -22.40
N ARG A 32 10.91 -1.70 -22.55
CA ARG A 32 11.52 -2.48 -21.47
C ARG A 32 11.92 -1.59 -20.30
N LEU A 33 12.52 -0.45 -20.58
CA LEU A 33 12.90 0.52 -19.54
C LEU A 33 11.67 1.07 -18.83
N GLU A 34 10.64 1.43 -19.58
CA GLU A 34 9.37 1.88 -19.00
C GLU A 34 8.74 0.81 -18.12
N ASN A 35 8.74 -0.45 -18.58
CA ASN A 35 8.22 -1.56 -17.80
C ASN A 35 8.99 -1.76 -16.49
N GLN A 36 10.32 -1.68 -16.53
CA GLN A 36 11.14 -1.76 -15.33
C GLN A 36 10.84 -0.62 -14.35
N SER A 37 10.73 0.60 -14.87
CA SER A 37 10.40 1.78 -14.09
C SER A 37 9.02 1.66 -13.44
N LEU A 38 8.02 1.22 -14.20
CA LEU A 38 6.67 1.00 -13.68
C LEU A 38 6.63 -0.11 -12.64
N MET A 39 7.42 -1.16 -12.82
CA MET A 39 7.50 -2.26 -11.85
C MET A 39 8.09 -1.80 -10.53
N VAL A 40 9.15 -0.98 -10.57
CA VAL A 40 9.75 -0.39 -9.38
C VAL A 40 8.75 0.52 -8.67
N ALA A 41 8.07 1.39 -9.42
CA ALA A 41 7.07 2.29 -8.88
C ALA A 41 5.88 1.54 -8.28
N PHE A 42 5.43 0.48 -8.94
CA PHE A 42 4.34 -0.37 -8.45
C PHE A 42 4.72 -1.05 -7.13
N ASN A 43 5.91 -1.63 -7.05
CA ASN A 43 6.38 -2.30 -5.84
C ASN A 43 6.54 -1.31 -4.68
N ALA A 44 7.07 -0.12 -4.94
CA ALA A 44 7.19 0.93 -3.94
C ALA A 44 5.82 1.39 -3.43
N SER A 45 4.86 1.56 -4.33
CA SER A 45 3.49 1.92 -3.97
C SER A 45 2.80 0.83 -3.16
N LYS A 46 3.01 -0.43 -3.52
CA LYS A 46 2.47 -1.60 -2.82
C LYS A 46 3.03 -1.68 -1.40
N ASP A 47 4.33 -1.48 -1.23
CA ASP A 47 4.99 -1.49 0.08
C ASP A 47 4.47 -0.35 0.96
N LYS A 48 4.31 0.83 0.40
CA LYS A 48 3.75 1.99 1.11
C LYS A 48 2.30 1.74 1.53
N SER A 49 1.53 1.11 0.67
CA SER A 49 0.14 0.74 0.98
C SER A 49 0.07 -0.23 2.15
N LYS A 50 0.94 -1.25 2.18
CA LYS A 50 1.03 -2.20 3.29
C LYS A 50 1.46 -1.52 4.58
N GLU A 51 2.41 -0.60 4.51
CA GLU A 51 2.86 0.17 5.66
C GLU A 51 1.73 1.02 6.24
N LEU A 52 0.96 1.68 5.39
CA LEU A 52 -0.19 2.48 5.81
C LEU A 52 -1.30 1.62 6.41
N GLU A 53 -1.57 0.45 5.84
CA GLU A 53 -2.53 -0.51 6.39
C GLU A 53 -2.13 -0.96 7.78
N GLU A 54 -0.85 -1.25 7.99
CA GLU A 54 -0.33 -1.65 9.29
C GLU A 54 -0.43 -0.52 10.32
N LYS A 55 -0.08 0.70 9.94
CA LYS A 55 -0.25 1.88 10.80
C LYS A 55 -1.71 2.09 11.18
N LEU A 56 -2.61 1.92 10.23
CA LEU A 56 -4.04 2.04 10.48
C LEU A 56 -4.53 0.97 11.45
N ARG A 57 -4.07 -0.26 11.29
CA ARG A 57 -4.39 -1.37 12.19
C ARG A 57 -3.94 -1.07 13.62
N VAL A 58 -2.71 -0.60 13.78
CA VAL A 58 -2.13 -0.24 15.07
C VAL A 58 -2.91 0.90 15.73
N LEU A 59 -3.28 1.93 14.96
CA LEU A 59 -4.06 3.05 15.46
C LEU A 59 -5.46 2.62 15.91
N LYS A 60 -6.09 1.72 15.17
CA LYS A 60 -7.41 1.16 15.56
C LYS A 60 -7.31 0.35 16.85
N LEU A 61 -6.25 -0.45 17.00
CA LEU A 61 -5.99 -1.19 18.23
C LEU A 61 -5.75 -0.28 19.41
N ALA A 62 -4.94 0.77 19.23
CA ALA A 62 -4.65 1.75 20.27
C ALA A 62 -5.92 2.47 20.72
N LYS A 63 -6.76 2.88 19.78
CA LYS A 63 -8.04 3.52 20.07
C LYS A 63 -8.97 2.58 20.85
N SER A 64 -9.10 1.34 20.40
CA SER A 64 -9.91 0.32 21.07
C SER A 64 -9.41 0.06 22.49
N PHE A 65 -8.11 -0.04 22.69
CA PHE A 65 -7.48 -0.22 24.00
C PHE A 65 -7.74 0.97 24.93
N SER A 66 -7.63 2.18 24.42
CA SER A 66 -7.92 3.39 25.19
C SER A 66 -9.39 3.45 25.65
N GLU A 67 -10.32 3.13 24.78
CA GLU A 67 -11.75 3.06 25.12
C GLU A 67 -12.03 1.99 26.18
N THR A 68 -11.40 0.84 26.08
CA THR A 68 -11.52 -0.24 27.06
C THR A 68 -10.97 0.17 28.42
N ASN A 69 -9.83 0.86 28.47
CA ASN A 69 -9.24 1.36 29.70
C ASN A 69 -10.13 2.40 30.39
N GLU A 70 -10.71 3.32 29.63
CA GLU A 70 -11.64 4.30 30.17
C GLU A 70 -12.86 3.64 30.83
N LYS A 71 -13.45 2.65 30.17
CA LYS A 71 -14.56 1.87 30.73
C LYS A 71 -14.16 1.10 32.00
N SER A 72 -12.96 0.52 31.98
CA SER A 72 -12.42 -0.23 33.13
C SER A 72 -12.21 0.70 34.34
N LEU A 73 -11.69 1.90 34.14
CA LEU A 73 -11.54 2.91 35.19
C LEU A 73 -12.89 3.34 35.77
N ASP A 74 -13.88 3.56 34.92
CA ASP A 74 -15.25 3.91 35.33
C ASP A 74 -15.87 2.84 36.22
N ILE A 75 -15.75 1.58 35.85
CA ILE A 75 -16.23 0.44 36.62
C ILE A 75 -15.53 0.38 37.97
N LYS A 76 -14.23 0.55 38.04
CA LYS A 76 -13.46 0.59 39.28
C LYS A 76 -13.93 1.68 40.23
N GLN A 77 -14.18 2.89 39.70
CA GLN A 77 -14.69 4.02 40.48
C GLN A 77 -16.05 3.69 41.09
N LYS A 78 -16.96 3.13 40.32
CA LYS A 78 -18.29 2.74 40.79
C LYS A 78 -18.22 1.67 41.88
N ILE A 79 -17.37 0.68 41.73
CA ILE A 79 -17.18 -0.36 42.78
C ILE A 79 -16.66 0.26 44.06
N ASN A 80 -15.67 1.19 43.95
CA ASN A 80 -15.13 1.86 45.14
C ASN A 80 -16.19 2.70 45.87
N GLU A 81 -17.05 3.36 45.15
CA GLU A 81 -18.18 4.12 45.72
C GLU A 81 -19.15 3.21 46.46
N PHE A 82 -19.51 2.08 45.90
CA PHE A 82 -20.36 1.09 46.53
C PHE A 82 -19.74 0.54 47.83
N VAL A 83 -18.44 0.24 47.79
CA VAL A 83 -17.73 -0.26 48.99
C VAL A 83 -17.76 0.77 50.13
N ARG A 84 -17.54 2.04 49.80
CA ARG A 84 -17.63 3.13 50.80
C ARG A 84 -19.01 3.29 51.39
N GLU A 85 -20.05 3.17 50.60
CA GLU A 85 -21.44 3.22 51.11
C GLU A 85 -21.77 2.04 52.00
N ILE A 86 -21.33 0.83 51.66
CA ILE A 86 -21.49 -0.35 52.49
C ILE A 86 -20.78 -0.18 53.83
N ASP A 87 -19.55 0.33 53.84
CA ASP A 87 -18.79 0.62 55.05
C ASP A 87 -19.52 1.59 55.98
N LYS A 88 -20.10 2.65 55.43
CA LYS A 88 -20.91 3.61 56.18
C LYS A 88 -22.13 2.96 56.84
N CYS A 89 -22.80 2.08 56.11
CA CYS A 89 -23.95 1.33 56.64
C CYS A 89 -23.56 0.43 57.81
N ILE A 90 -22.43 -0.25 57.71
CA ILE A 90 -21.90 -1.13 58.78
C ILE A 90 -21.59 -0.33 60.03
N VAL A 91 -20.96 0.86 59.88
CA VAL A 91 -20.68 1.74 61.03
C VAL A 91 -21.97 2.17 61.73
N LEU A 92 -23.01 2.51 60.99
CA LEU A 92 -24.31 2.88 61.54
C LEU A 92 -24.98 1.74 62.30
N LEU A 93 -24.82 0.52 61.84
CA LEU A 93 -25.39 -0.66 62.50
C LEU A 93 -24.68 -1.06 63.81
N LYS A 94 -23.41 -0.71 63.96
CA LYS A 94 -22.61 -0.98 65.15
C LYS A 94 -22.85 -0.02 66.30
N LYS A 95 -23.50 1.11 66.02
CA LYS A 95 -23.92 2.02 67.05
C LYS A 95 -25.14 1.47 67.73
#